data_e7d974666f103aa20b725e3ff7d12982
#
_entry.id   e7d974666f103aa20b725e3ff7d12982
#
_cell.length_a   1.000
_cell.length_b   1.000
_cell.length_c   1.000
_cell.angle_alpha   90.00
_cell.angle_beta   90.00
_cell.angle_gamma   90.00
#
_symmetry.space_group_name_H-M   'P 1'
#
loop_
_entity.id
_entity.type
_entity.pdbx_description
1 polymer ?
#
loop_
_entity_poly.entity_id
_entity_poly.type
_entity_poly.pdbx_seq_one_letter_code
_entity_poly.pdbx_strand_id
1 'polypeptide(L)'
;ATTLDVSNFDTSKVTNMSGMFYNSKATTLDVSNFNTSKVTNMSSMFYNSKATTLDVSNFDTSKVTNMMNMFQGSSNLKTIYGSSKFVTTAVTNSTDMFKGATSLVGGAGTKYNSSYVDKTYARIDGGTSNPGYFTSIPEPNSFSSDSWMTIAKAVKSGNISKYNVGNTKTVNLGTYGTHILRIANMSTPSECSTTGFSQTACGFVLEFADIITTHKMNDTQTNVGGWPATSMRTFVNNDIYNSLPSELKNAIIDTTVVSSHGSGDTSNFTSTDKLYLLAPKEIYTDFSDSYDTAKDLTRILDYYKNVGVTNNNYSGAIKKKGTDNYFWWLRAAYYTRDYSTFYNIHHVGAWNSSILASNSNGGVSPAFRLG
;
A
#
# COMPACT_ATOMS: atom_id res chain seq x y z
N ALA A 1 22.15 -2.24 -0.32
CA ALA A 1 20.74 -1.83 -0.14
C ALA A 1 20.15 -2.63 1.01
N THR A 2 19.40 -1.98 1.90
CA THR A 2 18.66 -2.63 2.99
C THR A 2 17.28 -3.10 2.54
N THR A 3 16.79 -2.56 1.44
CA THR A 3 15.53 -2.95 0.78
C THR A 3 15.84 -3.32 -0.66
N LEU A 4 15.21 -4.38 -1.15
CA LEU A 4 15.28 -4.81 -2.54
C LEU A 4 13.83 -4.85 -3.07
N ASP A 5 13.50 -3.96 -4.01
CA ASP A 5 12.20 -3.92 -4.66
C ASP A 5 12.19 -4.91 -5.84
N VAL A 6 11.33 -5.91 -5.73
CA VAL A 6 11.09 -6.94 -6.76
C VAL A 6 9.62 -6.99 -7.17
N SER A 7 8.85 -5.96 -6.82
CA SER A 7 7.40 -5.88 -7.05
C SER A 7 7.01 -5.98 -8.54
N ASN A 8 7.90 -5.56 -9.44
CA ASN A 8 7.67 -5.56 -10.88
C ASN A 8 8.21 -6.83 -11.60
N PHE A 9 8.68 -7.82 -10.85
CA PHE A 9 9.22 -9.05 -11.48
C PHE A 9 8.06 -9.95 -11.94
N ASP A 10 7.93 -10.15 -13.25
CA ASP A 10 7.07 -11.21 -13.81
C ASP A 10 7.77 -12.56 -13.71
N THR A 11 7.35 -13.37 -12.74
CA THR A 11 7.90 -14.71 -12.52
C THR A 11 7.01 -15.82 -13.12
N SER A 12 5.96 -15.49 -13.88
CA SER A 12 4.96 -16.44 -14.41
C SER A 12 5.54 -17.49 -15.37
N LYS A 13 6.74 -17.25 -15.92
CA LYS A 13 7.44 -18.16 -16.83
C LYS A 13 8.68 -18.81 -16.20
N VAL A 14 9.02 -18.45 -14.97
CA VAL A 14 10.24 -18.94 -14.30
C VAL A 14 10.05 -20.37 -13.83
N THR A 15 11.01 -21.23 -14.14
CA THR A 15 11.04 -22.65 -13.74
C THR A 15 12.14 -22.96 -12.73
N ASN A 16 13.12 -22.07 -12.58
CA ASN A 16 14.25 -22.22 -11.66
C ASN A 16 14.52 -20.92 -10.91
N MET A 17 14.37 -20.95 -9.59
CA MET A 17 14.64 -19.82 -8.68
C MET A 17 15.84 -20.11 -7.75
N SER A 18 16.69 -21.07 -8.13
CA SER A 18 17.88 -21.42 -7.36
C SER A 18 18.80 -20.21 -7.16
N GLY A 19 19.16 -19.94 -5.89
CA GLY A 19 20.07 -18.86 -5.52
C GLY A 19 19.59 -17.44 -5.78
N MET A 20 18.32 -17.20 -6.08
CA MET A 20 17.82 -15.89 -6.51
C MET A 20 18.15 -14.75 -5.53
N PHE A 21 18.12 -15.02 -4.23
CA PHE A 21 18.46 -14.06 -3.16
C PHE A 21 19.64 -14.55 -2.30
N TYR A 22 20.53 -15.30 -2.91
CA TYR A 22 21.74 -15.84 -2.24
C TYR A 22 22.61 -14.71 -1.69
N ASN A 23 22.95 -14.78 -0.39
CA ASN A 23 23.73 -13.74 0.32
C ASN A 23 23.12 -12.33 0.27
N SER A 24 21.80 -12.21 0.07
CA SER A 24 21.12 -10.92 0.05
C SER A 24 21.33 -10.15 1.34
N LYS A 25 21.71 -8.87 1.22
CA LYS A 25 21.87 -7.93 2.35
C LYS A 25 20.55 -7.20 2.69
N ALA A 26 19.51 -7.41 1.90
CA ALA A 26 18.19 -6.80 2.16
C ALA A 26 17.61 -7.38 3.46
N THR A 27 17.20 -6.52 4.37
CA THR A 27 16.48 -6.88 5.61
C THR A 27 14.98 -6.96 5.37
N THR A 28 14.49 -6.26 4.35
CA THR A 28 13.11 -6.35 3.84
C THR A 28 13.15 -6.86 2.40
N LEU A 29 12.43 -7.95 2.15
CA LEU A 29 12.33 -8.60 0.85
C LEU A 29 10.89 -9.07 0.67
N ASP A 30 10.17 -8.40 -0.23
CA ASP A 30 8.80 -8.76 -0.56
C ASP A 30 8.76 -9.63 -1.81
N VAL A 31 8.41 -10.89 -1.64
CA VAL A 31 8.23 -11.87 -2.71
C VAL A 31 6.78 -12.32 -2.86
N SER A 32 5.85 -11.59 -2.27
CA SER A 32 4.42 -11.95 -2.24
C SER A 32 3.75 -11.90 -3.63
N ASN A 33 4.35 -11.21 -4.61
CA ASN A 33 3.89 -11.15 -6.00
C ASN A 33 4.41 -12.30 -6.89
N PHE A 34 5.30 -13.16 -6.37
CA PHE A 34 5.90 -14.22 -7.18
C PHE A 34 4.90 -15.32 -7.55
N ASN A 35 4.79 -15.61 -8.83
CA ASN A 35 4.11 -16.79 -9.33
C ASN A 35 5.10 -17.94 -9.44
N THR A 36 4.97 -18.92 -8.57
CA THR A 36 5.90 -20.08 -8.51
C THR A 36 5.31 -21.37 -9.09
N SER A 37 4.13 -21.32 -9.70
CA SER A 37 3.39 -22.51 -10.18
C SER A 37 4.12 -23.36 -11.25
N LYS A 38 5.19 -22.80 -11.85
CA LYS A 38 6.05 -23.52 -12.81
C LYS A 38 7.44 -23.86 -12.27
N VAL A 39 7.75 -23.44 -11.04
CA VAL A 39 9.10 -23.61 -10.47
C VAL A 39 9.31 -25.05 -10.02
N THR A 40 10.44 -25.61 -10.40
CA THR A 40 10.86 -26.97 -10.03
C THR A 40 12.07 -26.98 -9.09
N ASN A 41 12.84 -25.88 -9.06
CA ASN A 41 14.06 -25.78 -8.24
C ASN A 41 14.09 -24.44 -7.48
N MET A 42 14.13 -24.52 -6.12
CA MET A 42 14.28 -23.39 -5.20
C MET A 42 15.52 -23.55 -4.30
N SER A 43 16.51 -24.36 -4.71
CA SER A 43 17.69 -24.58 -3.91
C SER A 43 18.44 -23.27 -3.62
N SER A 44 18.87 -23.08 -2.37
CA SER A 44 19.62 -21.90 -1.92
C SER A 44 18.94 -20.55 -2.19
N MET A 45 17.61 -20.50 -2.46
CA MET A 45 16.92 -19.28 -2.88
C MET A 45 17.14 -18.13 -1.90
N PHE A 46 17.10 -18.38 -0.59
CA PHE A 46 17.33 -17.40 0.47
C PHE A 46 18.56 -17.74 1.33
N TYR A 47 19.54 -18.43 0.75
CA TYR A 47 20.75 -18.82 1.47
C TYR A 47 21.47 -17.61 2.05
N ASN A 48 21.77 -17.64 3.36
CA ASN A 48 22.46 -16.55 4.08
C ASN A 48 21.85 -15.14 3.85
N SER A 49 20.52 -15.07 3.68
CA SER A 49 19.77 -13.85 3.54
C SER A 49 19.72 -13.09 4.88
N LYS A 50 19.70 -11.75 4.83
CA LYS A 50 19.53 -10.88 6.01
C LYS A 50 18.07 -10.52 6.29
N ALA A 51 17.12 -11.05 5.52
CA ALA A 51 15.70 -10.84 5.76
C ALA A 51 15.31 -11.33 7.16
N THR A 52 14.48 -10.52 7.85
CA THR A 52 13.96 -10.87 9.17
C THR A 52 12.62 -11.60 9.10
N THR A 53 11.90 -11.37 8.00
CA THR A 53 10.59 -11.96 7.72
C THR A 53 10.51 -12.27 6.23
N LEU A 54 9.91 -13.40 5.88
CA LEU A 54 9.61 -13.78 4.49
C LEU A 54 8.14 -14.19 4.38
N ASP A 55 7.43 -13.66 3.40
CA ASP A 55 6.09 -14.11 3.03
C ASP A 55 6.15 -14.98 1.79
N VAL A 56 6.07 -16.30 1.99
CA VAL A 56 5.99 -17.31 0.94
C VAL A 56 4.58 -17.93 0.86
N SER A 57 3.56 -17.24 1.42
CA SER A 57 2.19 -17.76 1.46
C SER A 57 1.56 -17.94 0.07
N ASN A 58 2.05 -17.21 -0.94
CA ASN A 58 1.64 -17.36 -2.33
C ASN A 58 2.43 -18.45 -3.10
N PHE A 59 3.49 -19.00 -2.54
CA PHE A 59 4.30 -19.99 -3.23
C PHE A 59 3.51 -21.29 -3.43
N ASP A 60 3.19 -21.59 -4.67
CA ASP A 60 2.76 -22.92 -5.10
C ASP A 60 4.03 -23.75 -5.33
N THR A 61 4.28 -24.68 -4.42
CA THR A 61 5.49 -25.55 -4.47
C THR A 61 5.15 -26.97 -4.93
N SER A 62 3.97 -27.19 -5.49
CA SER A 62 3.50 -28.53 -5.90
C SER A 62 4.41 -29.23 -6.91
N LYS A 63 5.18 -28.46 -7.71
CA LYS A 63 6.15 -28.99 -8.71
C LYS A 63 7.60 -28.90 -8.26
N VAL A 64 7.88 -28.35 -7.08
CA VAL A 64 9.28 -28.17 -6.62
C VAL A 64 9.84 -29.50 -6.15
N THR A 65 10.94 -29.89 -6.76
CA THR A 65 11.66 -31.15 -6.42
C THR A 65 12.91 -30.89 -5.57
N ASN A 66 13.47 -29.68 -5.63
CA ASN A 66 14.73 -29.35 -4.93
C ASN A 66 14.58 -28.07 -4.10
N MET A 67 14.72 -28.20 -2.77
CA MET A 67 14.73 -27.12 -1.78
C MET A 67 16.02 -27.17 -0.92
N MET A 68 17.08 -27.81 -1.40
CA MET A 68 18.35 -27.89 -0.68
C MET A 68 18.84 -26.49 -0.29
N ASN A 69 19.21 -26.31 0.98
CA ASN A 69 19.78 -25.06 1.51
C ASN A 69 18.87 -23.83 1.37
N MET A 70 17.58 -23.97 1.13
CA MET A 70 16.68 -22.84 0.74
C MET A 70 16.78 -21.66 1.70
N PHE A 71 16.82 -21.88 3.02
CA PHE A 71 16.95 -20.87 4.06
C PHE A 71 18.23 -21.02 4.89
N GLN A 72 19.18 -21.83 4.44
CA GLN A 72 20.41 -22.11 5.21
C GLN A 72 21.16 -20.81 5.51
N GLY A 73 21.65 -20.68 6.76
CA GLY A 73 22.47 -19.56 7.20
C GLY A 73 21.72 -18.24 7.38
N SER A 74 20.40 -18.20 7.14
CA SER A 74 19.57 -17.00 7.34
C SER A 74 19.30 -16.78 8.82
N SER A 75 20.35 -16.48 9.60
CA SER A 75 20.32 -16.39 11.06
C SER A 75 19.46 -15.26 11.62
N ASN A 76 19.13 -14.23 10.81
CA ASN A 76 18.26 -13.14 11.20
C ASN A 76 16.76 -13.44 10.96
N LEU A 77 16.46 -14.50 10.20
CA LEU A 77 15.09 -14.84 9.83
C LEU A 77 14.31 -15.35 11.04
N LYS A 78 13.31 -14.59 11.44
CA LYS A 78 12.47 -14.88 12.62
C LYS A 78 11.16 -15.55 12.24
N THR A 79 10.54 -15.12 11.13
CA THR A 79 9.22 -15.57 10.73
C THR A 79 9.17 -15.88 9.24
N ILE A 80 8.60 -17.02 8.90
CA ILE A 80 8.22 -17.38 7.53
C ILE A 80 6.71 -17.52 7.50
N TYR A 81 6.03 -16.64 6.77
CA TYR A 81 4.60 -16.80 6.52
C TYR A 81 4.39 -17.77 5.37
N GLY A 82 3.57 -18.79 5.60
CA GLY A 82 3.23 -19.82 4.63
C GLY A 82 1.73 -20.02 4.51
N SER A 83 1.33 -20.89 3.58
CA SER A 83 -0.06 -21.32 3.40
C SER A 83 -0.12 -22.80 3.02
N SER A 84 -1.33 -23.32 2.80
CA SER A 84 -1.55 -24.68 2.29
C SER A 84 -1.00 -24.91 0.86
N LYS A 85 -0.62 -23.84 0.14
CA LYS A 85 0.03 -23.94 -1.19
C LYS A 85 1.49 -24.37 -1.08
N PHE A 86 2.14 -24.12 0.05
CA PHE A 86 3.51 -24.56 0.30
C PHE A 86 3.51 -26.01 0.72
N VAL A 87 3.68 -26.90 -0.24
CA VAL A 87 3.70 -28.35 -0.06
C VAL A 87 5.08 -28.91 -0.37
N THR A 88 5.44 -30.04 0.27
CA THR A 88 6.75 -30.68 0.09
C THR A 88 6.65 -32.10 -0.46
N THR A 89 5.49 -32.49 -1.00
CA THR A 89 5.23 -33.84 -1.51
C THR A 89 6.14 -34.24 -2.67
N ALA A 90 6.38 -33.31 -3.61
CA ALA A 90 7.26 -33.55 -4.75
C ALA A 90 8.76 -33.36 -4.43
N VAL A 91 9.12 -32.84 -3.25
CA VAL A 91 10.48 -32.49 -2.89
C VAL A 91 11.28 -33.77 -2.62
N THR A 92 12.30 -34.01 -3.44
CA THR A 92 13.23 -35.15 -3.29
C THR A 92 14.52 -34.75 -2.58
N ASN A 93 14.92 -33.47 -2.65
CA ASN A 93 16.10 -32.95 -1.96
C ASN A 93 15.76 -31.70 -1.14
N SER A 94 15.90 -31.81 0.18
CA SER A 94 15.72 -30.72 1.15
C SER A 94 16.86 -30.66 2.18
N THR A 95 18.02 -31.20 1.81
CA THR A 95 19.21 -31.24 2.69
C THR A 95 19.51 -29.82 3.20
N ASP A 96 19.70 -29.68 4.51
CA ASP A 96 20.12 -28.46 5.18
C ASP A 96 19.19 -27.24 4.91
N MET A 97 17.90 -27.46 4.56
CA MET A 97 16.95 -26.42 4.15
C MET A 97 16.89 -25.26 5.14
N PHE A 98 16.91 -25.52 6.45
CA PHE A 98 16.85 -24.52 7.52
C PHE A 98 18.13 -24.42 8.36
N LYS A 99 19.19 -25.15 8.04
CA LYS A 99 20.41 -25.20 8.87
C LYS A 99 20.99 -23.81 9.11
N GLY A 100 21.17 -23.43 10.37
CA GLY A 100 21.70 -22.12 10.75
C GLY A 100 20.68 -20.96 10.71
N ALA A 101 19.38 -21.23 10.48
CA ALA A 101 18.31 -20.24 10.63
C ALA A 101 17.89 -20.09 12.11
N THR A 102 18.84 -19.77 12.97
CA THR A 102 18.78 -19.93 14.43
C THR A 102 17.76 -19.04 15.14
N SER A 103 17.30 -17.96 14.52
CA SER A 103 16.27 -17.06 15.06
C SER A 103 14.85 -17.49 14.73
N LEU A 104 14.68 -18.55 13.92
CA LEU A 104 13.38 -18.94 13.38
C LEU A 104 12.45 -19.50 14.45
N VAL A 105 11.20 -19.00 14.44
CA VAL A 105 10.13 -19.45 15.33
C VAL A 105 8.85 -19.59 14.52
N GLY A 106 8.23 -20.76 14.61
CA GLY A 106 6.91 -21.02 14.01
C GLY A 106 5.77 -20.33 14.74
N GLY A 107 4.61 -20.26 14.11
CA GLY A 107 3.48 -19.48 14.60
C GLY A 107 2.89 -19.94 15.96
N ALA A 108 3.04 -21.21 16.31
CA ALA A 108 2.63 -21.75 17.61
C ALA A 108 3.80 -21.87 18.60
N GLY A 109 4.96 -21.26 18.29
CA GLY A 109 6.11 -21.18 19.19
C GLY A 109 7.19 -22.24 18.99
N THR A 110 7.12 -23.06 17.94
CA THR A 110 8.16 -24.04 17.62
C THR A 110 9.47 -23.32 17.25
N LYS A 111 10.47 -23.44 18.12
CA LYS A 111 11.79 -22.82 17.93
C LYS A 111 12.67 -23.69 17.02
N TYR A 112 13.61 -23.02 16.34
CA TYR A 112 14.65 -23.71 15.57
C TYR A 112 15.33 -24.82 16.37
N ASN A 113 15.52 -25.97 15.73
CA ASN A 113 16.24 -27.11 16.27
C ASN A 113 17.17 -27.70 15.18
N SER A 114 18.45 -27.83 15.49
CA SER A 114 19.47 -28.33 14.57
C SER A 114 19.26 -29.79 14.10
N SER A 115 18.42 -30.54 14.79
CA SER A 115 18.05 -31.91 14.37
C SER A 115 16.91 -31.93 13.34
N TYR A 116 16.23 -30.80 13.09
CA TYR A 116 15.09 -30.69 12.19
C TYR A 116 15.31 -29.56 11.18
N VAL A 117 16.20 -29.80 10.24
CA VAL A 117 16.67 -28.78 9.27
C VAL A 117 16.28 -29.07 7.83
N ASP A 118 15.46 -30.08 7.61
CA ASP A 118 14.96 -30.49 6.30
C ASP A 118 13.48 -30.10 6.10
N LYS A 119 12.83 -30.65 5.05
CA LYS A 119 11.42 -30.35 4.72
C LYS A 119 10.40 -30.77 5.76
N THR A 120 10.76 -31.60 6.75
CA THR A 120 9.81 -32.12 7.75
C THR A 120 9.20 -31.02 8.62
N TYR A 121 9.89 -29.88 8.78
CA TYR A 121 9.41 -28.71 9.47
C TYR A 121 8.96 -27.57 8.53
N ALA A 122 8.97 -27.77 7.23
CA ALA A 122 8.51 -26.79 6.22
C ALA A 122 6.98 -26.80 6.09
N ARG A 123 6.29 -26.50 7.18
CA ARG A 123 4.82 -26.46 7.28
C ARG A 123 4.37 -25.45 8.33
N ILE A 124 3.08 -25.11 8.27
CA ILE A 124 2.45 -24.29 9.31
C ILE A 124 2.59 -24.98 10.67
N ASP A 125 3.06 -24.21 11.63
CA ASP A 125 3.27 -24.70 13.01
C ASP A 125 1.95 -24.97 13.71
N GLY A 126 1.71 -26.22 14.06
CA GLY A 126 0.59 -26.71 14.85
C GLY A 126 0.95 -26.97 16.33
N GLY A 127 2.06 -26.40 16.81
CA GLY A 127 2.54 -26.59 18.17
C GLY A 127 3.15 -27.97 18.40
N THR A 128 3.09 -28.47 19.63
CA THR A 128 3.75 -29.72 20.03
C THR A 128 3.25 -30.96 19.29
N SER A 129 2.00 -30.95 18.85
CA SER A 129 1.39 -32.09 18.13
C SER A 129 1.77 -32.16 16.63
N ASN A 130 2.09 -30.99 16.03
CA ASN A 130 2.49 -30.89 14.62
C ASN A 130 3.47 -29.73 14.43
N PRO A 131 4.69 -29.83 14.98
CA PRO A 131 5.64 -28.73 14.95
C PRO A 131 6.06 -28.37 13.52
N GLY A 132 6.23 -27.07 13.28
CA GLY A 132 6.66 -26.53 12.01
C GLY A 132 7.27 -25.13 12.17
N TYR A 133 7.94 -24.64 11.13
CA TYR A 133 8.62 -23.34 11.18
C TYR A 133 7.82 -22.23 10.53
N PHE A 134 6.67 -22.53 9.94
CA PHE A 134 5.88 -21.50 9.26
C PHE A 134 4.74 -20.98 10.14
N THR A 135 4.41 -19.73 9.93
CA THR A 135 3.29 -19.01 10.56
C THR A 135 2.19 -18.83 9.52
N SER A 136 0.94 -19.13 9.84
CA SER A 136 -0.19 -18.77 8.98
C SER A 136 -0.47 -17.27 9.11
N ILE A 137 -0.76 -16.59 7.98
CA ILE A 137 -1.34 -15.23 8.04
C ILE A 137 -2.78 -15.38 8.52
N PRO A 138 -3.18 -14.69 9.59
CA PRO A 138 -4.54 -14.77 10.10
C PRO A 138 -5.60 -14.41 9.04
N GLU A 139 -6.76 -15.03 9.12
CA GLU A 139 -7.91 -14.62 8.33
C GLU A 139 -8.42 -13.25 8.80
N PRO A 140 -9.01 -12.43 7.90
CA PRO A 140 -9.55 -11.12 8.27
C PRO A 140 -10.58 -11.21 9.39
N ASN A 141 -10.48 -10.32 10.37
CA ASN A 141 -11.41 -10.17 11.48
C ASN A 141 -12.03 -8.78 11.51
N SER A 142 -11.23 -7.74 11.70
CA SER A 142 -11.68 -6.36 11.61
C SER A 142 -10.56 -5.45 11.11
N PHE A 143 -10.90 -4.39 10.37
CA PHE A 143 -9.91 -3.46 9.83
C PHE A 143 -9.06 -2.79 10.93
N SER A 144 -9.65 -2.50 12.09
CA SER A 144 -8.96 -1.85 13.19
C SER A 144 -7.94 -2.76 13.89
N SER A 145 -8.24 -4.07 14.02
CA SER A 145 -7.40 -5.01 14.78
C SER A 145 -6.38 -5.76 13.93
N ASP A 146 -6.67 -5.97 12.63
CA ASP A 146 -5.84 -6.80 11.76
C ASP A 146 -4.49 -6.13 11.48
N SER A 147 -3.44 -6.94 11.31
CA SER A 147 -2.13 -6.45 10.85
C SER A 147 -2.22 -5.93 9.42
N TRP A 148 -1.29 -5.05 9.02
CA TRP A 148 -1.23 -4.58 7.63
C TRP A 148 -1.02 -5.73 6.65
N MET A 149 -0.29 -6.76 7.06
CA MET A 149 -0.10 -7.98 6.25
C MET A 149 -1.42 -8.73 6.04
N THR A 150 -2.23 -8.90 7.09
CA THR A 150 -3.57 -9.52 6.98
C THR A 150 -4.46 -8.71 6.05
N ILE A 151 -4.47 -7.38 6.19
CA ILE A 151 -5.26 -6.49 5.34
C ILE A 151 -4.80 -6.58 3.88
N ALA A 152 -3.48 -6.51 3.61
CA ALA A 152 -2.93 -6.62 2.27
C ALA A 152 -3.29 -7.96 1.61
N LYS A 153 -3.14 -9.08 2.33
CA LYS A 153 -3.55 -10.39 1.85
C LYS A 153 -5.05 -10.44 1.53
N ALA A 154 -5.88 -9.88 2.43
CA ALA A 154 -7.33 -9.84 2.23
C ALA A 154 -7.71 -9.05 0.97
N VAL A 155 -7.12 -7.88 0.77
CA VAL A 155 -7.36 -7.03 -0.41
C VAL A 155 -6.91 -7.76 -1.67
N LYS A 156 -5.69 -8.30 -1.70
CA LYS A 156 -5.12 -9.00 -2.85
C LYS A 156 -5.94 -10.25 -3.25
N SER A 157 -6.50 -10.97 -2.28
CA SER A 157 -7.31 -12.17 -2.52
C SER A 157 -8.81 -11.88 -2.72
N GLY A 158 -9.26 -10.63 -2.54
CA GLY A 158 -10.67 -10.27 -2.55
C GLY A 158 -11.45 -10.69 -1.30
N ASN A 159 -10.79 -11.23 -0.26
CA ASN A 159 -11.42 -11.66 1.00
C ASN A 159 -11.61 -10.49 1.97
N ILE A 160 -12.37 -9.48 1.54
CA ILE A 160 -12.55 -8.21 2.25
C ILE A 160 -13.93 -8.06 2.93
N SER A 161 -14.70 -9.14 3.04
CA SER A 161 -16.08 -9.11 3.57
C SER A 161 -16.20 -8.67 5.05
N LYS A 162 -15.09 -8.68 5.78
CA LYS A 162 -14.99 -8.18 7.17
C LYS A 162 -14.69 -6.68 7.25
N TYR A 163 -14.41 -6.04 6.13
CA TYR A 163 -14.09 -4.62 6.06
C TYR A 163 -15.23 -3.85 5.41
N ASN A 164 -15.49 -2.65 5.90
CA ASN A 164 -16.53 -1.78 5.37
C ASN A 164 -15.98 -0.38 5.11
N VAL A 165 -16.52 0.28 4.10
CA VAL A 165 -16.27 1.71 3.86
C VAL A 165 -16.57 2.50 5.14
N GLY A 166 -15.66 3.37 5.52
CA GLY A 166 -15.72 4.13 6.77
C GLY A 166 -15.03 3.47 7.97
N ASN A 167 -14.67 2.16 7.91
CA ASN A 167 -13.86 1.57 8.96
C ASN A 167 -12.52 2.28 9.10
N THR A 168 -12.03 2.43 10.33
CA THR A 168 -10.82 3.17 10.65
C THR A 168 -9.77 2.31 11.35
N LYS A 169 -8.51 2.72 11.20
CA LYS A 169 -7.35 2.13 11.86
C LYS A 169 -6.33 3.22 12.16
N THR A 170 -5.73 3.19 13.34
CA THR A 170 -4.63 4.08 13.69
C THR A 170 -3.33 3.64 13.02
N VAL A 171 -2.52 4.62 12.63
CA VAL A 171 -1.18 4.42 12.07
C VAL A 171 -0.20 5.39 12.72
N ASN A 172 0.97 4.89 13.13
CA ASN A 172 2.05 5.72 13.66
C ASN A 172 3.00 6.09 12.52
N LEU A 173 3.21 7.38 12.32
CA LEU A 173 4.07 7.97 11.31
C LEU A 173 5.39 8.53 11.90
N GLY A 174 5.84 8.00 13.02
CA GLY A 174 7.07 8.44 13.68
C GLY A 174 6.99 9.91 14.09
N THR A 175 7.82 10.76 13.49
CA THR A 175 7.89 12.21 13.81
C THR A 175 6.60 12.97 13.52
N TYR A 176 5.75 12.48 12.64
CA TYR A 176 4.44 13.07 12.36
C TYR A 176 3.36 12.66 13.37
N GLY A 177 3.63 11.65 14.24
CA GLY A 177 2.69 11.21 15.27
C GLY A 177 1.77 10.08 14.80
N THR A 178 0.67 9.90 15.55
CA THR A 178 -0.34 8.86 15.28
C THR A 178 -1.56 9.49 14.64
N HIS A 179 -1.98 8.92 13.51
CA HIS A 179 -3.08 9.39 12.69
C HIS A 179 -4.11 8.29 12.42
N ILE A 180 -5.23 8.66 11.82
CA ILE A 180 -6.34 7.75 11.52
C ILE A 180 -6.42 7.54 10.02
N LEU A 181 -6.26 6.30 9.56
CA LEU A 181 -6.60 5.86 8.22
C LEU A 181 -8.04 5.37 8.19
N ARG A 182 -8.76 5.67 7.10
CA ARG A 182 -10.14 5.26 6.85
C ARG A 182 -10.25 4.58 5.49
N ILE A 183 -11.06 3.53 5.41
CA ILE A 183 -11.45 2.95 4.12
C ILE A 183 -12.38 3.94 3.41
N ALA A 184 -11.86 4.57 2.36
CA ALA A 184 -12.57 5.58 1.59
C ALA A 184 -13.31 4.98 0.39
N ASN A 185 -12.79 3.88 -0.18
CA ASN A 185 -13.39 3.20 -1.33
C ASN A 185 -13.09 1.70 -1.31
N MET A 186 -14.03 0.90 -1.80
CA MET A 186 -13.84 -0.54 -2.01
C MET A 186 -14.35 -1.00 -3.37
N SER A 187 -15.08 -0.15 -4.10
CA SER A 187 -15.69 -0.50 -5.38
C SER A 187 -14.76 -0.29 -6.57
N THR A 188 -14.95 -1.09 -7.62
CA THR A 188 -14.23 -0.98 -8.91
C THR A 188 -15.25 -1.04 -10.04
N PRO A 189 -16.03 0.03 -10.27
CA PRO A 189 -17.02 0.05 -11.35
C PRO A 189 -16.37 0.10 -12.73
N SER A 190 -17.14 -0.12 -13.79
CA SER A 190 -16.64 -0.24 -15.18
C SER A 190 -15.89 0.99 -15.66
N GLU A 191 -16.22 2.18 -15.18
CA GLU A 191 -15.53 3.43 -15.50
C GLU A 191 -14.03 3.41 -15.12
N CYS A 192 -13.66 2.63 -14.11
CA CYS A 192 -12.26 2.41 -13.73
C CYS A 192 -11.42 1.75 -14.84
N SER A 193 -12.05 1.13 -15.81
CA SER A 193 -11.38 0.53 -16.98
C SER A 193 -11.30 1.47 -18.19
N THR A 194 -11.81 2.70 -18.06
CA THR A 194 -11.78 3.68 -19.14
C THR A 194 -10.37 4.27 -19.31
N THR A 195 -9.88 4.31 -20.55
CA THR A 195 -8.58 4.92 -20.85
C THR A 195 -8.56 6.39 -20.42
N GLY A 196 -7.51 6.79 -19.71
CA GLY A 196 -7.36 8.15 -19.19
C GLY A 196 -8.16 8.46 -17.93
N PHE A 197 -8.84 7.47 -17.34
CA PHE A 197 -9.52 7.63 -16.06
C PHE A 197 -8.56 7.49 -14.89
N SER A 198 -8.69 8.37 -13.89
CA SER A 198 -7.88 8.33 -12.67
C SER A 198 -8.21 7.10 -11.83
N GLN A 199 -7.19 6.40 -11.37
CA GLN A 199 -7.37 5.21 -10.53
C GLN A 199 -7.56 5.54 -9.04
N THR A 200 -7.57 6.80 -8.68
CA THR A 200 -7.58 7.31 -7.30
C THR A 200 -8.84 6.97 -6.50
N ALA A 201 -9.96 6.66 -7.18
CA ALA A 201 -11.21 6.23 -6.56
C ALA A 201 -11.65 4.83 -7.04
N CYS A 202 -10.69 3.96 -7.39
CA CYS A 202 -10.93 2.61 -7.92
C CYS A 202 -10.28 1.55 -7.02
N GLY A 203 -11.01 0.53 -6.61
CA GLY A 203 -10.53 -0.54 -5.74
C GLY A 203 -10.43 -0.14 -4.27
N PHE A 204 -9.51 -0.75 -3.55
CA PHE A 204 -9.38 -0.54 -2.10
C PHE A 204 -8.52 0.69 -1.82
N VAL A 205 -9.19 1.80 -1.46
CA VAL A 205 -8.55 3.10 -1.19
C VAL A 205 -8.61 3.40 0.30
N LEU A 206 -7.47 3.76 0.86
CA LEU A 206 -7.35 4.37 2.19
C LEU A 206 -7.07 5.86 2.06
N GLU A 207 -7.64 6.65 2.96
CA GLU A 207 -7.32 8.06 3.13
C GLU A 207 -6.99 8.36 4.59
N PHE A 208 -6.19 9.39 4.83
CA PHE A 208 -6.10 9.94 6.17
C PHE A 208 -7.39 10.67 6.52
N ALA A 209 -8.01 10.31 7.64
CA ALA A 209 -9.26 10.93 8.10
C ALA A 209 -9.03 12.27 8.83
N ASP A 210 -7.78 12.55 9.17
CA ASP A 210 -7.30 13.76 9.85
C ASP A 210 -6.17 14.43 9.05
N ILE A 211 -5.66 15.54 9.56
CA ILE A 211 -4.56 16.29 8.97
C ILE A 211 -3.25 15.85 9.61
N ILE A 212 -2.34 15.29 8.80
CA ILE A 212 -1.03 14.82 9.26
C ILE A 212 -0.15 15.98 9.70
N THR A 213 -0.06 17.01 8.85
CA THR A 213 0.79 18.19 9.03
C THR A 213 0.30 19.31 8.11
N THR A 214 1.00 20.42 8.08
CA THR A 214 0.77 21.49 7.09
C THR A 214 1.94 21.61 6.13
N HIS A 215 1.65 21.91 4.88
CA HIS A 215 2.66 22.13 3.85
C HIS A 215 2.09 23.02 2.74
N LYS A 216 2.93 23.78 2.06
CA LYS A 216 2.54 24.52 0.85
C LYS A 216 2.35 23.56 -0.32
N MET A 217 1.49 23.93 -1.26
CA MET A 217 1.31 23.15 -2.48
C MET A 217 2.55 23.26 -3.37
N ASN A 218 3.07 24.50 -3.52
CA ASN A 218 4.29 24.80 -4.26
C ASN A 218 5.21 25.76 -3.51
N ASP A 219 6.50 25.69 -3.79
CA ASP A 219 7.49 26.62 -3.23
C ASP A 219 7.29 28.07 -3.72
N THR A 220 6.78 28.19 -4.94
CA THR A 220 6.40 29.45 -5.56
C THR A 220 4.90 29.53 -5.77
N GLN A 221 4.37 30.73 -5.98
CA GLN A 221 2.95 30.99 -6.20
C GLN A 221 2.57 30.64 -7.65
N THR A 222 2.49 29.33 -7.95
CA THR A 222 2.13 28.85 -9.30
C THR A 222 1.32 27.55 -9.21
N ASN A 223 0.41 27.35 -10.17
CA ASN A 223 -0.29 26.09 -10.43
C ASN A 223 0.07 25.48 -11.79
N VAL A 224 1.02 26.09 -12.51
CA VAL A 224 1.51 25.60 -13.81
C VAL A 224 2.12 24.20 -13.64
N GLY A 225 1.78 23.29 -14.56
CA GLY A 225 2.17 21.89 -14.50
C GLY A 225 1.30 21.03 -13.56
N GLY A 226 0.33 21.63 -12.86
CA GLY A 226 -0.66 20.97 -12.00
C GLY A 226 -0.05 20.08 -10.92
N TRP A 227 -0.79 19.07 -10.47
CA TRP A 227 -0.35 18.13 -9.43
C TRP A 227 1.04 17.52 -9.67
N PRO A 228 1.38 17.03 -10.89
CA PRO A 228 2.68 16.41 -11.13
C PRO A 228 3.89 17.31 -10.85
N ALA A 229 3.73 18.63 -11.01
CA ALA A 229 4.80 19.61 -10.81
C ALA A 229 4.90 20.15 -9.39
N THR A 230 3.99 19.75 -8.48
CA THR A 230 3.95 20.34 -7.13
C THR A 230 5.05 19.82 -6.22
N SER A 231 5.58 20.69 -5.35
CA SER A 231 6.43 20.27 -4.22
C SER A 231 5.65 19.44 -3.19
N MET A 232 4.35 19.63 -3.08
CA MET A 232 3.46 18.80 -2.27
C MET A 232 3.49 17.33 -2.72
N ARG A 233 3.42 17.05 -4.03
CA ARG A 233 3.53 15.68 -4.57
C ARG A 233 4.85 15.02 -4.16
N THR A 234 5.94 15.75 -4.27
CA THR A 234 7.27 15.29 -3.83
C THR A 234 7.27 15.01 -2.32
N PHE A 235 6.71 15.90 -1.53
CA PHE A 235 6.62 15.76 -0.07
C PHE A 235 5.82 14.53 0.34
N VAL A 236 4.62 14.32 -0.19
CA VAL A 236 3.81 13.16 0.23
C VAL A 236 4.40 11.83 -0.24
N ASN A 237 5.04 11.78 -1.43
CA ASN A 237 5.61 10.54 -1.95
C ASN A 237 7.01 10.22 -1.41
N ASN A 238 7.69 11.18 -0.77
CA ASN A 238 8.97 10.96 -0.10
C ASN A 238 8.80 10.98 1.43
N ASP A 239 8.47 12.12 2.01
CA ASP A 239 8.51 12.30 3.47
C ASP A 239 7.39 11.52 4.16
N ILE A 240 6.14 11.70 3.72
CA ILE A 240 5.00 10.99 4.32
C ILE A 240 5.06 9.50 4.00
N TYR A 241 5.33 9.12 2.73
CA TYR A 241 5.44 7.71 2.35
C TYR A 241 6.53 6.99 3.16
N ASN A 242 7.71 7.59 3.35
CA ASN A 242 8.79 6.98 4.11
C ASN A 242 8.50 6.87 5.60
N SER A 243 7.61 7.69 6.15
CA SER A 243 7.16 7.63 7.55
C SER A 243 6.15 6.49 7.82
N LEU A 244 5.56 5.89 6.78
CA LEU A 244 4.61 4.78 6.93
C LEU A 244 5.31 3.50 7.43
N PRO A 245 4.62 2.65 8.21
CA PRO A 245 5.10 1.32 8.56
C PRO A 245 5.50 0.51 7.32
N SER A 246 6.57 -0.27 7.41
CA SER A 246 7.09 -1.05 6.27
C SER A 246 6.06 -2.01 5.68
N GLU A 247 5.30 -2.71 6.53
CA GLU A 247 4.24 -3.62 6.09
C GLU A 247 3.15 -2.90 5.29
N LEU A 248 2.79 -1.66 5.69
CA LEU A 248 1.82 -0.86 4.95
C LEU A 248 2.40 -0.39 3.62
N LYS A 249 3.66 0.09 3.60
CA LYS A 249 4.33 0.50 2.36
C LYS A 249 4.36 -0.61 1.31
N ASN A 250 4.60 -1.84 1.73
CA ASN A 250 4.64 -3.00 0.85
C ASN A 250 3.27 -3.33 0.20
N ALA A 251 2.18 -2.91 0.84
CA ALA A 251 0.82 -3.11 0.33
C ALA A 251 0.33 -1.98 -0.58
N ILE A 252 1.02 -0.83 -0.60
CA ILE A 252 0.63 0.33 -1.41
C ILE A 252 1.07 0.12 -2.85
N ILE A 253 0.09 0.10 -3.76
CA ILE A 253 0.35 -0.03 -5.20
C ILE A 253 0.52 1.33 -5.87
N ASP A 254 1.23 1.33 -6.99
CA ASP A 254 1.30 2.48 -7.88
C ASP A 254 -0.09 2.80 -8.44
N THR A 255 -0.44 4.08 -8.40
CA THR A 255 -1.76 4.57 -8.78
C THR A 255 -1.62 5.60 -9.89
N THR A 256 -2.30 5.37 -11.02
CA THR A 256 -2.44 6.38 -12.06
C THR A 256 -3.35 7.50 -11.56
N VAL A 257 -2.80 8.69 -11.45
CA VAL A 257 -3.49 9.91 -11.03
C VAL A 257 -3.66 10.82 -12.24
N VAL A 258 -4.91 11.07 -12.62
CA VAL A 258 -5.24 12.08 -13.63
C VAL A 258 -5.76 13.30 -12.89
N SER A 259 -5.15 14.45 -13.14
CA SER A 259 -5.50 15.71 -12.47
C SER A 259 -5.78 16.81 -13.48
N SER A 260 -6.69 17.69 -13.10
CA SER A 260 -7.01 18.87 -13.90
C SER A 260 -5.80 19.80 -13.99
N HIS A 261 -5.75 20.53 -15.11
CA HIS A 261 -4.71 21.53 -15.38
C HIS A 261 -5.12 22.92 -14.90
N GLY A 262 -4.13 23.71 -14.53
CA GLY A 262 -4.29 25.14 -14.27
C GLY A 262 -4.42 25.97 -15.56
N SER A 263 -4.52 27.27 -15.42
CA SER A 263 -4.73 28.21 -16.51
C SER A 263 -3.55 28.34 -17.51
N GLY A 264 -2.35 27.91 -17.08
CA GLY A 264 -1.14 27.92 -17.92
C GLY A 264 -1.00 26.71 -18.86
N ASP A 265 -1.87 25.72 -18.71
CA ASP A 265 -1.76 24.43 -19.39
C ASP A 265 -3.03 24.14 -20.20
N THR A 266 -2.93 23.30 -21.22
CA THR A 266 -4.02 23.05 -22.18
C THR A 266 -4.69 21.68 -22.02
N SER A 267 -4.12 20.78 -21.22
CA SER A 267 -4.60 19.41 -21.04
C SER A 267 -4.34 18.90 -19.64
N ASN A 268 -5.13 17.89 -19.24
CA ASN A 268 -4.92 17.16 -17.99
C ASN A 268 -3.54 16.55 -17.91
N PHE A 269 -3.03 16.42 -16.69
CA PHE A 269 -1.78 15.75 -16.38
C PHE A 269 -2.03 14.35 -15.87
N THR A 270 -1.10 13.45 -16.18
CA THR A 270 -1.06 12.10 -15.63
C THR A 270 0.23 11.90 -14.87
N SER A 271 0.13 11.36 -13.66
CA SER A 271 1.28 10.89 -12.88
C SER A 271 1.02 9.49 -12.33
N THR A 272 2.09 8.85 -11.87
CA THR A 272 2.03 7.59 -11.13
C THR A 272 2.54 7.86 -9.73
N ASP A 273 1.72 7.62 -8.73
CA ASP A 273 1.98 7.99 -7.36
C ASP A 273 1.68 6.85 -6.39
N LYS A 274 2.46 6.76 -5.30
CA LYS A 274 2.12 5.93 -4.14
C LYS A 274 1.06 6.62 -3.29
N LEU A 275 1.27 7.91 -2.99
CA LEU A 275 0.33 8.76 -2.25
C LEU A 275 -0.11 9.94 -3.13
N TYR A 276 -1.39 10.32 -3.03
CA TYR A 276 -1.96 11.44 -3.77
C TYR A 276 -2.96 12.21 -2.90
N LEU A 277 -3.16 13.49 -3.17
CA LEU A 277 -4.28 14.23 -2.58
C LEU A 277 -5.57 13.91 -3.33
N LEU A 278 -6.71 14.09 -2.67
CA LEU A 278 -8.02 13.91 -3.32
C LEU A 278 -8.33 15.07 -4.28
N ALA A 279 -9.28 14.83 -5.20
CA ALA A 279 -9.88 15.85 -6.06
C ALA A 279 -11.29 16.22 -5.58
N PRO A 280 -11.82 17.37 -5.96
CA PRO A 280 -13.18 17.78 -5.58
C PRO A 280 -14.25 16.74 -5.95
N LYS A 281 -14.20 16.16 -7.15
CA LYS A 281 -15.12 15.12 -7.62
C LYS A 281 -15.06 13.80 -6.84
N GLU A 282 -14.01 13.58 -6.08
CA GLU A 282 -13.86 12.40 -5.21
C GLU A 282 -14.59 12.58 -3.87
N ILE A 283 -14.98 13.83 -3.56
CA ILE A 283 -15.57 14.23 -2.27
C ILE A 283 -17.03 14.66 -2.40
N TYR A 284 -17.38 15.41 -3.45
CA TYR A 284 -18.73 15.95 -3.64
C TYR A 284 -19.48 15.20 -4.72
N THR A 285 -20.69 14.74 -4.42
CA THR A 285 -21.55 14.00 -5.37
C THR A 285 -22.08 14.90 -6.49
N ASP A 286 -22.20 16.20 -6.23
CA ASP A 286 -22.73 17.22 -7.14
C ASP A 286 -21.68 18.29 -7.49
N PHE A 287 -20.38 17.97 -7.36
CA PHE A 287 -19.34 18.93 -7.73
C PHE A 287 -19.48 19.40 -9.17
N SER A 288 -19.63 20.69 -9.31
CA SER A 288 -19.76 21.37 -10.59
C SER A 288 -19.09 22.73 -10.50
N ASP A 289 -17.93 22.83 -11.14
CA ASP A 289 -17.26 24.10 -11.36
C ASP A 289 -16.90 24.19 -12.86
N SER A 290 -17.25 25.29 -13.50
CA SER A 290 -16.99 25.53 -14.93
C SER A 290 -15.50 25.44 -15.29
N TYR A 291 -14.63 25.57 -14.31
CA TYR A 291 -13.18 25.53 -14.48
C TYR A 291 -12.56 24.14 -14.31
N ASP A 292 -13.26 23.19 -13.70
CA ASP A 292 -12.70 21.87 -13.41
C ASP A 292 -13.54 20.67 -13.88
N THR A 293 -14.88 20.81 -13.96
CA THR A 293 -15.81 19.68 -14.12
C THR A 293 -15.53 18.75 -15.29
N ALA A 294 -14.95 19.27 -16.37
CA ALA A 294 -14.64 18.46 -17.57
C ALA A 294 -13.21 17.89 -17.56
N LYS A 295 -12.38 18.26 -16.59
CA LYS A 295 -10.95 18.04 -16.61
C LYS A 295 -10.50 16.95 -15.66
N ASP A 296 -11.10 16.85 -14.49
CA ASP A 296 -10.74 15.86 -13.48
C ASP A 296 -11.49 14.53 -13.75
N LEU A 297 -10.88 13.62 -14.48
CA LEU A 297 -11.47 12.33 -14.88
C LEU A 297 -11.40 11.33 -13.72
N THR A 298 -12.24 11.51 -12.72
CA THR A 298 -12.35 10.64 -11.55
C THR A 298 -13.81 10.53 -11.08
N ARG A 299 -14.07 9.77 -10.05
CA ARG A 299 -15.39 9.54 -9.48
C ARG A 299 -15.42 9.82 -7.98
N ILE A 300 -16.63 9.93 -7.44
CA ILE A 300 -16.86 10.02 -6.00
C ILE A 300 -16.35 8.77 -5.27
N LEU A 301 -15.65 8.95 -4.16
CA LEU A 301 -15.28 7.87 -3.24
C LEU A 301 -16.52 7.36 -2.49
N ASP A 302 -16.58 6.05 -2.28
CA ASP A 302 -17.73 5.40 -1.64
C ASP A 302 -18.05 5.99 -0.26
N TYR A 303 -17.04 6.39 0.52
CA TYR A 303 -17.24 7.04 1.82
C TYR A 303 -18.03 8.34 1.71
N TYR A 304 -17.58 9.27 0.87
CA TYR A 304 -18.22 10.58 0.74
C TYR A 304 -19.63 10.48 0.12
N LYS A 305 -19.81 9.50 -0.79
CA LYS A 305 -21.13 9.15 -1.31
C LYS A 305 -22.06 8.68 -0.21
N ASN A 306 -21.58 7.77 0.67
CA ASN A 306 -22.38 7.17 1.75
C ASN A 306 -22.77 8.21 2.82
N VAL A 307 -21.89 9.17 3.13
CA VAL A 307 -22.20 10.25 4.10
C VAL A 307 -22.94 11.41 3.44
N GLY A 308 -23.16 11.37 2.11
CA GLY A 308 -23.99 12.34 1.39
C GLY A 308 -23.37 13.72 1.28
N VAL A 309 -22.06 13.81 0.97
CA VAL A 309 -21.39 15.10 0.79
C VAL A 309 -21.84 15.73 -0.54
N THR A 310 -22.37 16.95 -0.43
CA THR A 310 -22.84 17.78 -1.55
C THR A 310 -22.39 19.22 -1.35
N ASN A 311 -22.60 20.08 -2.36
CA ASN A 311 -22.36 21.53 -2.26
C ASN A 311 -23.22 22.21 -1.17
N ASN A 312 -24.32 21.56 -0.73
CA ASN A 312 -25.21 22.07 0.32
C ASN A 312 -25.12 21.27 1.64
N ASN A 313 -24.43 20.11 1.66
CA ASN A 313 -24.23 19.27 2.84
C ASN A 313 -22.78 18.78 2.85
N TYR A 314 -21.87 19.59 3.35
CA TYR A 314 -20.44 19.38 3.23
C TYR A 314 -19.71 19.04 4.56
N SER A 315 -20.44 18.90 5.66
CA SER A 315 -19.83 18.61 6.98
C SER A 315 -19.02 17.31 7.00
N GLY A 316 -19.39 16.31 6.15
CA GLY A 316 -18.67 15.07 5.99
C GLY A 316 -17.26 15.20 5.36
N ALA A 317 -16.94 16.37 4.79
CA ALA A 317 -15.61 16.67 4.23
C ALA A 317 -14.68 17.37 5.23
N ILE A 318 -15.15 17.67 6.45
CA ILE A 318 -14.33 18.30 7.49
C ILE A 318 -13.24 17.32 7.94
N LYS A 319 -12.00 17.80 7.98
CA LYS A 319 -10.86 17.12 8.63
C LYS A 319 -10.30 17.99 9.74
N LYS A 320 -9.70 17.34 10.74
CA LYS A 320 -9.16 18.03 11.92
C LYS A 320 -7.64 17.95 11.95
N LYS A 321 -7.02 19.00 12.49
CA LYS A 321 -5.64 19.00 12.96
C LYS A 321 -5.66 19.11 14.48
N GLY A 322 -5.38 18.01 15.17
CA GLY A 322 -5.69 17.88 16.59
C GLY A 322 -7.19 17.95 16.85
N THR A 323 -7.64 18.92 17.64
CA THR A 323 -9.07 19.14 17.95
C THR A 323 -9.79 20.06 16.99
N ASP A 324 -9.05 20.86 16.22
CA ASP A 324 -9.61 21.96 15.43
C ASP A 324 -9.92 21.53 14.00
N ASN A 325 -11.06 21.95 13.48
CA ASN A 325 -11.37 21.83 12.06
C ASN A 325 -10.37 22.67 11.26
N TYR A 326 -9.82 22.04 10.22
CA TYR A 326 -8.73 22.68 9.48
C TYR A 326 -8.99 22.63 7.98
N PHE A 327 -8.50 23.63 7.22
CA PHE A 327 -8.55 23.57 5.77
C PHE A 327 -7.43 22.64 5.24
N TRP A 328 -7.71 21.94 4.13
CA TRP A 328 -6.78 20.98 3.57
C TRP A 328 -6.76 20.97 2.05
N TRP A 329 -5.59 20.70 1.51
CA TRP A 329 -5.34 20.74 0.08
C TRP A 329 -6.01 19.61 -0.69
N LEU A 330 -6.44 19.94 -1.93
CA LEU A 330 -6.80 19.01 -2.99
C LEU A 330 -5.80 19.11 -4.14
N ARG A 331 -5.69 18.06 -4.96
CA ARG A 331 -4.70 18.01 -6.06
C ARG A 331 -5.09 18.84 -7.29
N ALA A 332 -6.35 19.15 -7.47
CA ALA A 332 -6.83 19.85 -8.66
C ALA A 332 -6.33 21.29 -8.68
N ALA A 333 -5.63 21.67 -9.76
CA ALA A 333 -5.24 23.03 -10.00
C ALA A 333 -6.46 23.85 -10.45
N TYR A 334 -6.64 25.03 -9.88
CA TYR A 334 -7.77 25.89 -10.23
C TYR A 334 -7.46 26.68 -11.53
N TYR A 335 -8.40 26.62 -12.47
CA TYR A 335 -8.27 27.30 -13.76
C TYR A 335 -8.68 28.78 -13.62
N THR A 336 -7.72 29.61 -13.23
CA THR A 336 -7.89 31.07 -13.20
C THR A 336 -6.81 31.76 -14.03
N ARG A 337 -7.02 33.06 -14.30
CA ARG A 337 -6.03 33.91 -14.96
C ARG A 337 -4.77 34.13 -14.12
N ASP A 338 -4.81 33.82 -12.82
CA ASP A 338 -3.76 34.19 -11.87
C ASP A 338 -2.70 33.10 -11.65
N TYR A 339 -2.82 31.92 -12.28
CA TYR A 339 -1.82 30.81 -12.26
C TYR A 339 -1.33 30.38 -10.86
N SER A 340 -2.12 30.57 -9.81
CA SER A 340 -1.54 30.58 -8.46
C SER A 340 -2.27 29.76 -7.41
N THR A 341 -3.45 29.17 -7.71
CA THR A 341 -4.28 28.52 -6.70
C THR A 341 -4.59 27.07 -7.02
N PHE A 342 -4.87 26.31 -5.95
CA PHE A 342 -5.38 24.95 -6.01
C PHE A 342 -6.70 24.86 -5.24
N TYR A 343 -7.54 23.89 -5.59
CA TYR A 343 -8.69 23.56 -4.79
C TYR A 343 -8.28 23.10 -3.39
N ASN A 344 -9.11 23.40 -2.43
CA ASN A 344 -8.96 23.00 -1.04
C ASN A 344 -10.34 22.84 -0.39
N ILE A 345 -10.40 22.18 0.76
CA ILE A 345 -11.57 22.12 1.61
C ILE A 345 -11.37 23.08 2.77
N HIS A 346 -12.33 23.98 2.95
CA HIS A 346 -12.33 24.92 4.06
C HIS A 346 -12.62 24.23 5.40
N HIS A 347 -12.30 24.86 6.54
CA HIS A 347 -12.53 24.29 7.87
C HIS A 347 -14.00 23.96 8.20
N VAL A 348 -14.95 24.51 7.46
CA VAL A 348 -16.37 24.16 7.58
C VAL A 348 -16.80 23.00 6.67
N GLY A 349 -15.89 22.51 5.80
CA GLY A 349 -16.13 21.41 4.88
C GLY A 349 -16.47 21.82 3.45
N ALA A 350 -16.77 23.09 3.17
CA ALA A 350 -17.02 23.56 1.82
C ALA A 350 -15.73 23.60 0.98
N TRP A 351 -15.83 23.25 -0.31
CA TRP A 351 -14.70 23.44 -1.21
C TRP A 351 -14.44 24.94 -1.48
N ASN A 352 -13.18 25.24 -1.78
CA ASN A 352 -12.70 26.58 -2.07
C ASN A 352 -11.55 26.49 -3.10
N SER A 353 -11.31 27.58 -3.82
CA SER A 353 -10.26 27.70 -4.84
C SER A 353 -9.38 28.95 -4.67
N SER A 354 -9.52 29.67 -3.56
CA SER A 354 -8.89 30.98 -3.37
C SER A 354 -7.54 30.94 -2.64
N ILE A 355 -7.08 29.76 -2.19
CA ILE A 355 -5.83 29.66 -1.43
C ILE A 355 -4.64 29.57 -2.39
N LEU A 356 -3.65 30.44 -2.17
CA LEU A 356 -2.43 30.50 -2.95
C LEU A 356 -1.56 29.23 -2.77
N ALA A 357 -0.98 28.72 -3.85
CA ALA A 357 -0.15 27.52 -3.84
C ALA A 357 1.04 27.60 -2.86
N SER A 358 1.57 28.80 -2.60
CA SER A 358 2.66 29.05 -1.66
C SER A 358 2.24 29.15 -0.19
N ASN A 359 0.95 29.00 0.14
CA ASN A 359 0.47 29.04 1.52
C ASN A 359 0.96 27.82 2.31
N SER A 360 1.80 28.04 3.32
CA SER A 360 2.41 26.98 4.13
C SER A 360 1.47 26.35 5.18
N ASN A 361 0.28 26.91 5.38
CA ASN A 361 -0.65 26.47 6.41
C ASN A 361 -1.68 25.43 5.91
N GLY A 362 -1.61 25.04 4.62
CA GLY A 362 -2.57 24.09 4.10
C GLY A 362 -2.36 22.67 4.64
N GLY A 363 -3.45 22.08 5.14
CA GLY A 363 -3.44 20.74 5.72
C GLY A 363 -3.13 19.66 4.68
N VAL A 364 -2.33 18.69 5.08
CA VAL A 364 -1.93 17.53 4.26
C VAL A 364 -2.68 16.28 4.72
N SER A 365 -3.48 15.72 3.84
CA SER A 365 -4.28 14.53 4.10
C SER A 365 -4.36 13.68 2.83
N PRO A 366 -3.32 12.89 2.52
CA PRO A 366 -3.26 12.08 1.32
C PRO A 366 -4.13 10.83 1.40
N ALA A 367 -4.30 10.20 0.23
CA ALA A 367 -4.89 8.90 0.05
C ALA A 367 -3.94 7.98 -0.74
N PHE A 368 -4.21 6.68 -0.74
CA PHE A 368 -3.45 5.67 -1.47
C PHE A 368 -4.27 4.40 -1.68
N ARG A 369 -3.83 3.56 -2.63
CA ARG A 369 -4.47 2.28 -2.92
C ARG A 369 -3.67 1.12 -2.37
N LEU A 370 -4.39 0.09 -1.92
CA LEU A 370 -3.83 -1.23 -1.60
C LEU A 370 -4.16 -2.23 -2.71
N GLY A 371 -3.21 -3.18 -2.94
CA GLY A 371 -3.40 -4.24 -3.93
C GLY A 371 -2.41 -5.40 -3.81
#